data_9a89e20c07c125f9184b6df04468998f
#
_entry.id   9a89e20c07c125f9184b6df04468998f
#
_cell.length_a   1.000
_cell.length_b   1.000
_cell.length_c   1.000
_cell.angle_alpha   90.00
_cell.angle_beta   90.00
_cell.angle_gamma   90.00
#
_symmetry.space_group_name_H-M   'P 1'
#
loop_
_entity.id
_entity.type
_entity.pdbx_description
1 polymer ?
#
loop_
_entity_poly.entity_id
_entity_poly.type
_entity_poly.pdbx_seq_one_letter_code
_entity_poly.pdbx_strand_id
1 'polypeptide(L)' 'MPNQAFIHASYLLAVLFLSAPAYSEQSWEYLVKTYPLVGNDQALTQMLNKLGKQQWELVNCTEGDAQLTCIYKRPTQGS' A
#
# COMPACT_ATOMS: atom_id res chain seq x y z
N MET A 1 -35.00 11.29 -30.61
CA MET A 1 -34.65 10.00 -31.13
C MET A 1 -34.37 9.04 -30.02
N PRO A 2 -35.21 8.10 -29.83
CA PRO A 2 -35.06 7.16 -28.75
C PRO A 2 -33.81 6.26 -28.89
N ASN A 3 -33.31 6.12 -30.08
CA ASN A 3 -32.20 5.23 -30.31
C ASN A 3 -30.92 5.66 -29.59
N GLN A 4 -30.78 6.96 -29.42
CA GLN A 4 -29.55 7.44 -28.81
C GLN A 4 -29.45 7.09 -27.36
N ALA A 5 -30.59 7.07 -26.71
CA ALA A 5 -30.56 6.72 -25.28
C ALA A 5 -30.11 5.28 -25.07
N PHE A 6 -30.53 4.41 -25.96
CA PHE A 6 -30.14 3.02 -25.84
C PHE A 6 -28.65 2.84 -26.04
N ILE A 7 -28.10 3.57 -26.96
CA ILE A 7 -26.67 3.44 -27.23
C ILE A 7 -25.88 3.89 -26.02
N HIS A 8 -26.30 4.93 -25.37
CA HIS A 8 -25.59 5.40 -24.18
C HIS A 8 -25.63 4.38 -23.07
N ALA A 9 -26.75 3.74 -22.89
CA ALA A 9 -26.85 2.73 -21.86
C ALA A 9 -25.91 1.59 -22.11
N SER A 10 -25.75 1.20 -23.35
CA SER A 10 -24.84 0.12 -23.69
C SER A 10 -23.41 0.49 -23.35
N TYR A 11 -23.04 1.71 -23.60
CA TYR A 11 -21.70 2.14 -23.27
C TYR A 11 -21.42 2.07 -21.79
N LEU A 12 -22.35 2.49 -20.99
CA LEU A 12 -22.16 2.48 -19.56
C LEU A 12 -21.93 1.08 -19.06
N LEU A 13 -22.67 0.15 -19.57
CA LEU A 13 -22.48 -1.23 -19.15
C LEU A 13 -21.11 -1.76 -19.53
N ALA A 14 -20.66 -1.45 -20.70
CA ALA A 14 -19.36 -1.90 -21.13
C ALA A 14 -18.25 -1.33 -20.24
N VAL A 15 -18.38 -0.09 -19.87
CA VAL A 15 -17.38 0.54 -19.03
C VAL A 15 -17.35 -0.12 -17.65
N LEU A 16 -18.50 -0.44 -17.13
CA LEU A 16 -18.56 -1.07 -15.82
C LEU A 16 -17.86 -2.43 -15.84
N PHE A 17 -18.03 -3.16 -16.90
CA PHE A 17 -17.36 -4.44 -17.00
C PHE A 17 -15.87 -4.27 -17.08
N LEU A 18 -15.43 -3.29 -17.80
CA LEU A 18 -14.01 -3.07 -17.94
C LEU A 18 -13.38 -2.62 -16.65
N SER A 19 -14.13 -1.97 -15.83
CA SER A 19 -13.58 -1.53 -14.57
C SER A 19 -13.64 -2.60 -13.51
N ALA A 20 -14.33 -3.66 -13.80
CA ALA A 20 -14.45 -4.72 -12.84
C ALA A 20 -13.17 -5.47 -12.60
N PRO A 21 -12.16 -5.31 -13.34
CA PRO A 21 -10.93 -6.01 -13.07
C PRO A 21 -10.28 -5.56 -11.81
N ALA A 22 -11.05 -5.08 -11.03
CA ALA A 22 -10.68 -4.93 -9.68
C ALA A 22 -10.06 -6.19 -9.15
N TYR A 23 -10.11 -7.21 -9.91
CA TYR A 23 -9.51 -8.44 -9.51
C TYR A 23 -8.03 -8.49 -9.76
N SER A 24 -7.50 -7.45 -10.34
CA SER A 24 -6.07 -7.42 -10.46
C SER A 24 -5.53 -7.47 -9.04
N GLU A 25 -4.81 -8.50 -8.75
CA GLU A 25 -4.24 -8.64 -7.44
C GLU A 25 -3.23 -7.55 -7.17
N GLN A 26 -3.33 -6.98 -6.00
CA GLN A 26 -2.37 -5.99 -5.59
C GLN A 26 -1.07 -6.69 -5.24
N SER A 27 0.01 -6.28 -5.85
CA SER A 27 1.34 -6.78 -5.49
C SER A 27 1.95 -5.87 -4.44
N TRP A 28 2.71 -6.47 -3.55
CA TRP A 28 3.31 -5.76 -2.43
C TRP A 28 4.81 -5.96 -2.43
N GLU A 29 5.52 -4.96 -1.97
CA GLU A 29 6.94 -5.13 -1.68
C GLU A 29 7.14 -4.91 -0.20
N TYR A 30 8.16 -5.57 0.35
CA TYR A 30 8.39 -5.58 1.78
C TYR A 30 9.77 -5.08 2.11
N LEU A 31 9.88 -4.49 3.28
CA LEU A 31 11.13 -3.96 3.79
C LEU A 31 11.28 -4.39 5.25
N VAL A 32 12.45 -4.86 5.61
CA VAL A 32 12.74 -5.24 6.98
C VAL A 32 13.85 -4.33 7.50
N LYS A 33 13.63 -3.74 8.65
CA LYS A 33 14.62 -2.87 9.28
C LYS A 33 14.79 -3.25 10.74
N THR A 34 16.02 -3.25 11.19
CA THR A 34 16.34 -3.53 12.59
C THR A 34 16.91 -2.28 13.23
N TYR A 35 16.38 -1.94 14.38
CA TYR A 35 16.78 -0.76 15.13
C TYR A 35 17.29 -1.18 16.50
N PRO A 36 18.31 -0.51 17.03
CA PRO A 36 18.74 -0.78 18.40
C PRO A 36 17.70 -0.22 19.36
N LEU A 37 17.44 -0.95 20.42
CA LEU A 37 16.53 -0.49 21.47
C LEU A 37 17.30 0.40 22.39
N VAL A 38 17.38 1.67 22.05
CA VAL A 38 18.16 2.60 22.84
C VAL A 38 17.29 3.57 23.61
N GLY A 39 16.04 3.29 23.73
CA GLY A 39 15.18 4.15 24.53
C GLY A 39 14.99 5.54 23.98
N ASN A 40 15.15 5.73 22.68
CA ASN A 40 14.94 7.02 22.07
C ASN A 40 13.74 6.99 21.15
N ASP A 41 12.58 7.18 21.75
CA ASP A 41 11.33 7.12 21.00
C ASP A 41 11.25 8.19 19.92
N GLN A 42 11.86 9.33 20.17
CA GLN A 42 11.80 10.42 19.20
C GLN A 42 12.55 10.06 17.93
N ALA A 43 13.72 9.48 18.06
CA ALA A 43 14.48 9.06 16.89
C ALA A 43 13.75 7.98 16.11
N LEU A 44 13.15 7.04 16.81
CA LEU A 44 12.39 5.99 16.15
C LEU A 44 11.20 6.59 15.41
N THR A 45 10.50 7.52 16.03
CA THR A 45 9.37 8.19 15.40
C THR A 45 9.79 8.87 14.11
N GLN A 46 10.92 9.55 14.13
CA GLN A 46 11.41 10.23 12.93
C GLN A 46 11.71 9.24 11.81
N MET A 47 12.29 8.10 12.16
CA MET A 47 12.60 7.10 11.16
C MET A 47 11.32 6.49 10.57
N LEU A 48 10.34 6.22 11.41
CA LEU A 48 9.07 5.69 10.93
C LEU A 48 8.37 6.69 10.03
N ASN A 49 8.41 7.96 10.40
CA ASN A 49 7.78 8.99 9.58
C ASN A 49 8.48 9.15 8.25
N LYS A 50 9.79 9.01 8.24
CA LYS A 50 10.54 9.07 6.99
C LYS A 50 10.14 7.94 6.05
N LEU A 51 9.99 6.74 6.60
CA LEU A 51 9.54 5.61 5.79
C LEU A 51 8.10 5.81 5.32
N GLY A 52 7.25 6.37 6.18
CA GLY A 52 5.88 6.65 5.81
C GLY A 52 5.78 7.61 4.63
N LYS A 53 6.68 8.59 4.58
CA LYS A 53 6.70 9.51 3.44
C LYS A 53 7.10 8.82 2.16
N GLN A 54 7.75 7.68 2.26
CA GLN A 54 8.11 6.87 1.11
C GLN A 54 7.06 5.80 0.82
N GLN A 55 5.89 5.95 1.44
CA GLN A 55 4.75 5.06 1.22
C GLN A 55 4.89 3.71 1.92
N TRP A 56 5.83 3.59 2.83
CA TRP A 56 5.96 2.36 3.61
C TRP A 56 4.97 2.34 4.76
N GLU A 57 4.27 1.25 4.90
CA GLU A 57 3.33 1.02 5.98
C GLU A 57 3.88 -0.01 6.93
N LEU A 58 3.89 0.30 8.21
CA LEU A 58 4.38 -0.63 9.22
C LEU A 58 3.41 -1.81 9.37
N VAL A 59 3.93 -3.01 9.26
CA VAL A 59 3.12 -4.20 9.44
C VAL A 59 3.24 -4.70 10.88
N ASN A 60 4.46 -4.87 11.34
CA ASN A 60 4.70 -5.42 12.66
C ASN A 60 6.14 -5.22 13.06
N CYS A 61 6.38 -5.22 14.36
CA CYS A 61 7.73 -5.20 14.90
C CYS A 61 7.85 -6.28 15.96
N THR A 62 9.03 -6.85 16.06
CA THR A 62 9.34 -7.84 17.10
C THR A 62 10.57 -7.41 17.84
N GLU A 63 10.59 -7.65 19.13
CA GLU A 63 11.73 -7.35 19.96
C GLU A 63 12.65 -8.56 20.08
N GLY A 64 13.93 -8.31 19.99
CA GLY A 64 14.93 -9.31 20.25
C GLY A 64 15.93 -8.77 21.24
N ASP A 65 17.11 -9.36 21.30
CA ASP A 65 18.13 -8.93 22.24
C ASP A 65 18.55 -7.50 21.97
N ALA A 66 17.97 -6.57 22.70
CA ALA A 66 18.29 -5.16 22.58
C ALA A 66 18.07 -4.63 21.17
N GLN A 67 17.20 -5.23 20.41
CA GLN A 67 16.92 -4.82 19.04
C GLN A 67 15.44 -4.89 18.74
N LEU A 68 15.02 -4.07 17.82
CA LEU A 68 13.64 -4.06 17.33
C LEU A 68 13.68 -4.28 15.83
N THR A 69 13.05 -5.33 15.36
CA THR A 69 12.99 -5.62 13.93
C THR A 69 11.59 -5.35 13.42
N CYS A 70 11.47 -4.46 12.48
CA CYS A 70 10.18 -4.04 11.95
C CYS A 70 10.04 -4.41 10.49
N ILE A 71 8.84 -4.79 10.12
CA ILE A 71 8.50 -5.17 8.76
C ILE A 71 7.53 -4.15 8.20
N TYR A 72 7.80 -3.70 7.01
CA TYR A 72 6.97 -2.71 6.31
C TYR A 72 6.55 -3.25 4.97
N LYS A 73 5.47 -2.73 4.45
CA LYS A 73 5.01 -3.09 3.12
C LYS A 73 4.52 -1.86 2.39
N ARG A 74 4.49 -1.95 1.08
CA ARG A 74 3.84 -0.95 0.26
C ARG A 74 3.50 -1.57 -1.08
N PRO A 75 2.50 -1.03 -1.78
CA PRO A 75 2.17 -1.55 -3.10
C PRO A 75 3.36 -1.38 -4.04
N THR A 76 3.60 -2.40 -4.86
CA THR A 76 4.63 -2.25 -5.88
C THR A 76 4.17 -1.20 -6.87
N GLN A 77 5.10 -0.41 -7.34
CA GLN A 77 4.79 0.65 -8.26
C GLN A 77 5.27 0.33 -9.65
N GLY A 78 4.67 0.97 -10.60
CA GLY A 78 5.19 0.93 -11.92
C GLY A 78 4.91 -0.33 -12.67
N SER A 79 3.94 -0.98 -12.37
CA SER A 79 3.58 -2.15 -13.16
C SER A 79 3.13 -1.79 -14.57
#